data_f9eab75875fb32003036694919db8c08
#
_entry.id   f9eab75875fb32003036694919db8c08
#
_cell.length_a   1.000
_cell.length_b   1.000
_cell.length_c   1.000
_cell.angle_alpha   90.00
_cell.angle_beta   90.00
_cell.angle_gamma   90.00
#
_symmetry.space_group_name_H-M   'P 1'
#
loop_
_entity.id
_entity.type
_entity.pdbx_description
1 polymer ?
#
loop_
_entity_poly.entity_id
_entity_poly.type
_entity_poly.pdbx_seq_one_letter_code
_entity_poly.pdbx_strand_id
1 'polypeptide(L)'
;WGFPTYNWNEMAKDDYQWWRMRLKHMERFFDAYRIDHVLGFFRIWEVPFNQIYGLLGQFRPALPYTASEIHDWGLPLDIEQLCTPMLSYHRLTEIIETTGNNEFAQLYLNHKGEAYELKQKFRSQRYILENIPEGKTRQALLDLVCEVLFVRDADNPELFHPRVSAQGTHRFQDLSATDKEAFNRLHDHFFY
;
A
#
# COMPACT_ATOMS: atom_id res chain seq x y z
N TRP A 1 -8.39 11.56 4.95
CA TRP A 1 -9.58 12.01 5.66
C TRP A 1 -9.96 11.06 6.80
N GLY A 2 -9.51 9.79 6.76
CA GLY A 2 -9.75 8.82 7.82
C GLY A 2 -11.20 8.33 7.91
N PHE A 3 -12.01 8.54 6.89
CA PHE A 3 -13.36 8.00 6.84
C PHE A 3 -13.33 6.51 6.46
N PRO A 4 -14.16 5.66 7.11
CA PRO A 4 -14.34 4.28 6.70
C PRO A 4 -15.02 4.23 5.33
N THR A 5 -14.63 3.27 4.50
CA THR A 5 -15.29 2.97 3.23
C THR A 5 -16.45 1.99 3.43
N TYR A 6 -17.34 1.88 2.44
CA TYR A 6 -18.45 0.94 2.49
C TYR A 6 -17.95 -0.49 2.16
N ASN A 7 -18.38 -1.45 2.96
CA ASN A 7 -18.18 -2.87 2.64
C ASN A 7 -19.27 -3.34 1.67
N TRP A 8 -19.05 -3.10 0.38
CA TRP A 8 -20.02 -3.42 -0.66
C TRP A 8 -20.36 -4.91 -0.73
N ASN A 9 -19.38 -5.79 -0.43
CA ASN A 9 -19.60 -7.25 -0.43
C ASN A 9 -20.57 -7.67 0.68
N GLU A 10 -20.47 -7.08 1.87
CA GLU A 10 -21.42 -7.36 2.95
C GLU A 10 -22.79 -6.75 2.64
N MET A 11 -22.83 -5.53 2.11
CA MET A 11 -24.09 -4.87 1.76
C MET A 11 -24.84 -5.57 0.62
N ALA A 12 -24.14 -6.23 -0.30
CA ALA A 12 -24.77 -6.99 -1.37
C ALA A 12 -25.55 -8.20 -0.85
N LYS A 13 -25.19 -8.77 0.32
CA LYS A 13 -25.85 -9.94 0.90
C LYS A 13 -27.31 -9.68 1.31
N ASP A 14 -27.64 -8.44 1.63
CA ASP A 14 -28.99 -7.98 1.99
C ASP A 14 -29.61 -7.06 0.92
N ASP A 15 -29.13 -7.15 -0.32
CA ASP A 15 -29.60 -6.34 -1.46
C ASP A 15 -29.47 -4.84 -1.16
N TYR A 16 -28.37 -4.41 -0.52
CA TYR A 16 -28.09 -3.02 -0.17
C TYR A 16 -29.19 -2.38 0.69
N GLN A 17 -29.79 -3.13 1.60
CA GLN A 17 -30.96 -2.73 2.39
C GLN A 17 -30.75 -1.37 3.08
N TRP A 18 -29.56 -1.13 3.65
CA TRP A 18 -29.25 0.13 4.31
C TRP A 18 -29.41 1.35 3.37
N TRP A 19 -28.86 1.26 2.14
CA TRP A 19 -29.00 2.32 1.14
C TRP A 19 -30.43 2.48 0.68
N ARG A 20 -31.14 1.40 0.40
CA ARG A 20 -32.54 1.42 -0.03
C ARG A 20 -33.43 2.09 1.02
N MET A 21 -33.27 1.74 2.30
CA MET A 21 -34.05 2.36 3.38
C MET A 21 -33.73 3.85 3.54
N ARG A 22 -32.45 4.23 3.44
CA ARG A 22 -32.03 5.63 3.54
C ARG A 22 -32.63 6.48 2.42
N LEU A 23 -32.55 6.04 1.17
CA LEU A 23 -33.13 6.75 0.03
C LEU A 23 -34.65 6.84 0.13
N LYS A 24 -35.33 5.73 0.44
CA LYS A 24 -36.78 5.69 0.64
C LYS A 24 -37.24 6.58 1.80
N HIS A 25 -36.45 6.73 2.84
CA HIS A 25 -36.76 7.67 3.92
C HIS A 25 -36.71 9.12 3.44
N MET A 26 -35.71 9.47 2.64
CA MET A 26 -35.52 10.81 2.11
C MET A 26 -36.65 11.22 1.13
N GLU A 27 -37.20 10.30 0.34
CA GLU A 27 -38.35 10.52 -0.56
C GLU A 27 -39.55 11.11 0.15
N ARG A 28 -39.66 10.96 1.47
CA ARG A 28 -40.77 11.55 2.25
C ARG A 28 -40.66 13.07 2.43
N PHE A 29 -39.47 13.62 2.21
CA PHE A 29 -39.17 15.02 2.51
C PHE A 29 -38.68 15.80 1.29
N PHE A 30 -38.17 15.11 0.25
CA PHE A 30 -37.52 15.72 -0.89
C PHE A 30 -37.95 15.04 -2.18
N ASP A 31 -38.26 15.83 -3.21
CA ASP A 31 -38.58 15.35 -4.56
C ASP A 31 -37.34 14.92 -5.35
N ALA A 32 -36.17 15.39 -4.93
CA ALA A 32 -34.87 15.04 -5.53
C ALA A 32 -33.76 15.11 -4.50
N TYR A 33 -32.68 14.36 -4.74
CA TYR A 33 -31.47 14.44 -3.96
C TYR A 33 -30.24 14.40 -4.87
N ARG A 34 -29.22 15.08 -4.45
CA ARG A 34 -27.91 15.09 -5.11
C ARG A 34 -26.98 14.08 -4.44
N ILE A 35 -26.37 13.21 -5.24
CA ILE A 35 -25.27 12.36 -4.79
C ILE A 35 -23.99 13.12 -5.08
N ASP A 36 -23.29 13.52 -4.03
CA ASP A 36 -21.96 14.11 -4.15
C ASP A 36 -20.89 13.01 -4.18
N HIS A 37 -19.79 13.26 -4.89
CA HIS A 37 -18.70 12.32 -5.04
C HIS A 37 -19.14 10.93 -5.55
N VAL A 38 -19.93 10.88 -6.62
CA VAL A 38 -20.47 9.63 -7.19
C VAL A 38 -19.38 8.59 -7.52
N LEU A 39 -18.16 9.03 -7.84
CA LEU A 39 -17.01 8.14 -8.08
C LEU A 39 -16.67 7.29 -6.84
N GLY A 40 -16.95 7.75 -5.64
CA GLY A 40 -16.78 6.98 -4.40
C GLY A 40 -17.69 5.74 -4.32
N PHE A 41 -18.76 5.67 -5.13
CA PHE A 41 -19.59 4.47 -5.29
C PHE A 41 -19.06 3.50 -6.35
N PHE A 42 -18.13 3.96 -7.17
CA PHE A 42 -17.69 3.21 -8.34
C PHE A 42 -16.26 2.69 -8.16
N ARG A 43 -15.33 3.54 -7.78
CA ARG A 43 -13.93 3.20 -7.55
C ARG A 43 -13.34 4.17 -6.54
N ILE A 44 -12.90 3.68 -5.38
CA ILE A 44 -12.35 4.49 -4.31
C ILE A 44 -10.92 4.05 -3.97
N TRP A 45 -10.09 5.00 -3.57
CA TRP A 45 -8.76 4.73 -3.03
C TRP A 45 -8.87 4.44 -1.54
N GLU A 46 -8.55 3.23 -1.14
CA GLU A 46 -8.59 2.76 0.25
C GLU A 46 -7.18 2.62 0.80
N VAL A 47 -6.97 3.07 2.04
CA VAL A 47 -5.73 2.88 2.77
C VAL A 47 -5.98 1.85 3.87
N PRO A 48 -5.23 0.72 3.93
CA PRO A 48 -5.39 -0.27 4.97
C PRO A 48 -5.28 0.33 6.37
N PHE A 49 -6.05 -0.19 7.33
CA PHE A 49 -6.13 0.38 8.68
C PHE A 49 -4.78 0.49 9.40
N ASN A 50 -3.86 -0.42 9.13
CA ASN A 50 -2.51 -0.41 9.71
C ASN A 50 -1.55 0.57 9.02
N GLN A 51 -1.97 1.20 7.92
CA GLN A 51 -1.19 2.19 7.19
C GLN A 51 -1.78 3.60 7.37
N ILE A 52 -0.99 4.62 7.06
CA ILE A 52 -1.36 6.03 7.20
C ILE A 52 -1.11 6.78 5.91
N TYR A 53 -0.01 6.45 5.21
CA TYR A 53 0.31 7.10 3.96
C TYR A 53 -0.52 6.51 2.81
N GLY A 54 -1.14 7.39 2.04
CA GLY A 54 -1.90 7.03 0.85
C GLY A 54 -1.11 6.24 -0.20
N LEU A 55 0.23 6.30 -0.15
CA LEU A 55 1.12 5.54 -1.03
C LEU A 55 0.95 4.02 -0.91
N LEU A 56 0.46 3.52 0.23
CA LEU A 56 0.22 2.10 0.50
C LEU A 56 -1.25 1.71 0.34
N GLY A 57 -2.04 2.59 -0.25
CA GLY A 57 -3.43 2.33 -0.59
C GLY A 57 -3.60 1.48 -1.84
N GLN A 58 -4.83 1.11 -2.10
CA GLN A 58 -5.27 0.38 -3.29
C GLN A 58 -6.63 0.87 -3.76
N PHE A 59 -6.93 0.73 -5.04
CA PHE A 59 -8.27 0.97 -5.53
C PHE A 59 -9.22 -0.17 -5.15
N ARG A 60 -10.48 0.19 -4.84
CA ARG A 60 -11.55 -0.77 -4.66
C ARG A 60 -12.82 -0.29 -5.41
N PRO A 61 -13.40 -1.09 -6.32
CA PRO A 61 -12.82 -2.35 -6.85
C PRO A 61 -11.58 -2.12 -7.73
N ALA A 62 -10.76 -3.16 -7.86
CA ALA A 62 -9.63 -3.21 -8.76
C ALA A 62 -9.47 -4.63 -9.34
N LEU A 63 -8.59 -4.77 -10.33
CA LEU A 63 -8.15 -6.04 -10.88
C LEU A 63 -6.67 -6.23 -10.51
N PRO A 64 -6.37 -6.69 -9.28
CA PRO A 64 -5.01 -6.96 -8.85
C PRO A 64 -4.43 -8.16 -9.61
N TYR A 65 -3.11 -8.24 -9.65
CA TYR A 65 -2.38 -9.29 -10.33
C TYR A 65 -2.05 -10.45 -9.40
N THR A 66 -2.04 -11.66 -9.93
CA THR A 66 -1.38 -12.81 -9.33
C THR A 66 0.14 -12.73 -9.52
N ALA A 67 0.91 -13.49 -8.74
CA ALA A 67 2.36 -13.61 -8.92
C ALA A 67 2.73 -14.12 -10.33
N SER A 68 1.95 -15.05 -10.89
CA SER A 68 2.15 -15.56 -12.26
C SER A 68 1.97 -14.48 -13.31
N GLU A 69 0.92 -13.68 -13.22
CA GLU A 69 0.68 -12.58 -14.15
C GLU A 69 1.80 -11.52 -14.09
N ILE A 70 2.30 -11.21 -12.89
CA ILE A 70 3.45 -10.29 -12.72
C ILE A 70 4.70 -10.85 -13.41
N HIS A 71 4.94 -12.15 -13.26
CA HIS A 71 6.03 -12.81 -13.96
C HIS A 71 5.86 -12.76 -15.49
N ASP A 72 4.64 -12.98 -16.00
CA ASP A 72 4.31 -12.94 -17.43
C ASP A 72 4.49 -11.53 -18.02
N TRP A 73 4.36 -10.48 -17.20
CA TRP A 73 4.71 -9.11 -17.59
C TRP A 73 6.21 -8.89 -17.75
N GLY A 74 7.02 -9.89 -17.44
CA GLY A 74 8.49 -9.83 -17.54
C GLY A 74 9.20 -9.39 -16.27
N LEU A 75 8.57 -9.57 -15.11
CA LEU A 75 9.18 -9.35 -13.79
C LEU A 75 9.42 -10.71 -13.09
N PRO A 76 10.51 -11.43 -13.43
CA PRO A 76 10.81 -12.75 -12.89
C PRO A 76 11.43 -12.66 -11.47
N LEU A 77 10.89 -11.77 -10.64
CA LEU A 77 11.40 -11.47 -9.31
C LEU A 77 10.51 -12.12 -8.24
N ASP A 78 11.10 -12.39 -7.08
CA ASP A 78 10.36 -12.87 -5.92
C ASP A 78 9.37 -11.81 -5.44
N ILE A 79 8.08 -12.06 -5.64
CA ILE A 79 6.99 -11.14 -5.28
C ILE A 79 7.00 -10.80 -3.78
N GLU A 80 7.40 -11.74 -2.92
CA GLU A 80 7.52 -11.48 -1.48
C GLU A 80 8.52 -10.36 -1.19
N GLN A 81 9.64 -10.37 -1.90
CA GLN A 81 10.64 -9.32 -1.78
C GLN A 81 10.14 -7.98 -2.34
N LEU A 82 9.30 -8.01 -3.38
CA LEU A 82 8.74 -6.79 -3.97
C LEU A 82 7.67 -6.13 -3.08
N CYS A 83 7.02 -6.91 -2.20
CA CYS A 83 6.04 -6.45 -1.22
C CYS A 83 6.63 -6.17 0.16
N THR A 84 7.90 -6.52 0.39
CA THR A 84 8.54 -6.39 1.70
C THR A 84 9.48 -5.19 1.70
N PRO A 85 9.40 -4.28 2.70
CA PRO A 85 10.35 -3.21 2.86
C PRO A 85 11.75 -3.74 3.14
N MET A 86 12.65 -3.56 2.18
CA MET A 86 14.04 -4.01 2.24
C MET A 86 14.97 -2.85 1.88
N LEU A 87 16.19 -2.89 2.41
CA LEU A 87 17.22 -1.90 2.11
C LEU A 87 18.61 -2.55 1.98
N SER A 88 19.45 -1.95 1.15
CA SER A 88 20.86 -2.32 1.00
C SER A 88 21.68 -1.82 2.21
N TYR A 89 22.90 -2.33 2.35
CA TYR A 89 23.85 -1.85 3.35
C TYR A 89 24.14 -0.35 3.19
N HIS A 90 24.31 0.13 1.97
CA HIS A 90 24.53 1.55 1.68
C HIS A 90 23.37 2.41 2.23
N ARG A 91 22.14 2.03 1.94
CA ARG A 91 20.97 2.76 2.41
C ARG A 91 20.81 2.73 3.93
N LEU A 92 21.16 1.61 4.56
CA LEU A 92 21.21 1.52 6.03
C LEU A 92 22.19 2.54 6.62
N THR A 93 23.38 2.68 6.02
CA THR A 93 24.40 3.64 6.48
C THR A 93 23.86 5.07 6.42
N GLU A 94 23.23 5.45 5.32
CA GLU A 94 22.60 6.78 5.17
C GLU A 94 21.52 7.03 6.24
N ILE A 95 20.70 6.02 6.56
CA ILE A 95 19.67 6.13 7.60
C ILE A 95 20.32 6.32 8.97
N ILE A 96 21.38 5.56 9.29
CA ILE A 96 22.09 5.69 10.56
C ILE A 96 22.70 7.10 10.69
N GLU A 97 23.35 7.59 9.66
CA GLU A 97 23.95 8.93 9.63
C GLU A 97 22.88 10.03 9.80
N THR A 98 21.76 9.90 9.09
CA THR A 98 20.67 10.90 9.13
C THR A 98 19.96 10.91 10.48
N THR A 99 19.72 9.73 11.06
CA THR A 99 18.99 9.58 12.33
C THR A 99 19.87 9.74 13.54
N GLY A 100 21.18 9.49 13.41
CA GLY A 100 22.11 9.39 14.54
C GLY A 100 21.90 8.12 15.40
N ASN A 101 21.12 7.15 14.90
CA ASN A 101 20.75 5.94 15.65
C ASN A 101 21.64 4.75 15.22
N ASN A 102 22.74 4.55 15.93
CA ASN A 102 23.70 3.45 15.65
C ASN A 102 23.11 2.04 15.90
N GLU A 103 22.03 1.94 16.66
CA GLU A 103 21.35 0.68 16.94
C GLU A 103 20.19 0.39 15.96
N PHE A 104 20.00 1.24 14.93
CA PHE A 104 18.87 1.17 14.01
C PHE A 104 18.69 -0.24 13.43
N ALA A 105 19.75 -0.84 12.92
CA ALA A 105 19.71 -2.19 12.36
C ALA A 105 19.26 -3.23 13.39
N GLN A 106 19.88 -3.23 14.57
CA GLN A 106 19.58 -4.17 15.65
C GLN A 106 18.13 -4.07 16.12
N LEU A 107 17.62 -2.86 16.28
CA LEU A 107 16.29 -2.60 16.83
C LEU A 107 15.18 -2.91 15.81
N TYR A 108 15.36 -2.52 14.55
CA TYR A 108 14.27 -2.45 13.58
C TYR A 108 14.37 -3.43 12.41
N LEU A 109 15.54 -3.98 12.15
CA LEU A 109 15.78 -4.80 10.96
C LEU A 109 16.16 -6.24 11.29
N ASN A 110 15.89 -7.13 10.32
CA ASN A 110 16.48 -8.47 10.25
C ASN A 110 17.49 -8.50 9.11
N HIS A 111 18.62 -9.15 9.30
CA HIS A 111 19.59 -9.39 8.23
C HIS A 111 19.08 -10.52 7.33
N LYS A 112 19.12 -10.31 6.01
CA LYS A 112 18.63 -11.29 5.02
C LYS A 112 19.55 -11.31 3.80
N GLY A 113 20.50 -12.21 3.80
CA GLY A 113 21.54 -12.28 2.74
C GLY A 113 22.40 -11.02 2.72
N GLU A 114 22.43 -10.29 1.61
CA GLU A 114 23.18 -9.03 1.45
C GLU A 114 22.33 -7.78 1.76
N ALA A 115 21.09 -7.96 2.20
CA ALA A 115 20.13 -6.89 2.46
C ALA A 115 19.61 -6.96 3.90
N TYR A 116 18.83 -5.94 4.25
CA TYR A 116 18.12 -5.85 5.52
C TYR A 116 16.63 -5.74 5.24
N GLU A 117 15.84 -6.45 6.02
CA GLU A 117 14.38 -6.50 5.95
C GLU A 117 13.78 -5.83 7.20
N LEU A 118 12.80 -4.97 7.03
CA LEU A 118 12.09 -4.36 8.15
C LEU A 118 11.35 -5.44 8.96
N LYS A 119 11.57 -5.49 10.28
CA LYS A 119 10.89 -6.46 11.15
C LYS A 119 9.38 -6.31 11.06
N GLN A 120 8.66 -7.43 11.10
CA GLN A 120 7.22 -7.52 10.85
C GLN A 120 6.39 -6.49 11.63
N LYS A 121 6.69 -6.28 12.91
CA LYS A 121 5.95 -5.33 13.74
C LYS A 121 6.06 -3.87 13.28
N PHE A 122 7.14 -3.51 12.60
CA PHE A 122 7.37 -2.16 12.08
C PHE A 122 6.89 -1.96 10.63
N ARG A 123 6.23 -2.95 10.03
CA ARG A 123 5.57 -2.81 8.73
C ARG A 123 4.20 -2.12 8.83
N SER A 124 3.74 -1.83 10.04
CA SER A 124 2.55 -1.03 10.31
C SER A 124 2.96 0.40 10.66
N GLN A 125 2.59 1.36 9.84
CA GLN A 125 2.85 2.78 10.11
C GLN A 125 2.11 3.25 11.37
N ARG A 126 0.91 2.72 11.63
CA ARG A 126 0.16 3.01 12.86
C ARG A 126 0.91 2.54 14.10
N TYR A 127 1.44 1.30 14.07
CA TYR A 127 2.28 0.81 15.16
C TYR A 127 3.51 1.69 15.40
N ILE A 128 4.17 2.14 14.33
CA ILE A 128 5.33 3.05 14.44
C ILE A 128 4.93 4.35 15.13
N LEU A 129 3.82 4.97 14.75
CA LEU A 129 3.36 6.22 15.35
C LEU A 129 3.03 6.07 16.84
N GLU A 130 2.46 4.94 17.23
CA GLU A 130 2.05 4.67 18.61
C GLU A 130 3.22 4.29 19.53
N ASN A 131 4.29 3.69 18.99
CA ASN A 131 5.34 3.08 19.79
C ASN A 131 6.73 3.71 19.63
N ILE A 132 6.95 4.53 18.61
CA ILE A 132 8.25 5.19 18.37
C ILE A 132 8.11 6.69 18.61
N PRO A 133 8.94 7.26 19.50
CA PRO A 133 8.91 8.70 19.76
C PRO A 133 9.11 9.55 18.52
N GLU A 134 8.55 10.75 18.51
CA GLU A 134 8.71 11.69 17.40
C GLU A 134 10.19 12.03 17.17
N GLY A 135 10.59 12.06 15.91
CA GLY A 135 11.96 12.34 15.53
C GLY A 135 12.37 11.67 14.21
N LYS A 136 13.64 11.83 13.87
CA LYS A 136 14.20 11.33 12.62
C LYS A 136 14.10 9.82 12.46
N THR A 137 14.26 9.05 13.54
CA THR A 137 14.12 7.60 13.52
C THR A 137 12.69 7.17 13.17
N ARG A 138 11.66 7.81 13.77
CA ARG A 138 10.26 7.53 13.44
C ARG A 138 9.97 7.85 11.97
N GLN A 139 10.43 9.01 11.48
CA GLN A 139 10.22 9.38 10.08
C GLN A 139 10.91 8.39 9.13
N ALA A 140 12.16 8.02 9.38
CA ALA A 140 12.88 7.03 8.58
C ALA A 140 12.16 5.67 8.53
N LEU A 141 11.56 5.21 9.64
CA LEU A 141 10.78 3.99 9.66
C LEU A 141 9.48 4.11 8.85
N LEU A 142 8.76 5.23 8.96
CA LEU A 142 7.54 5.48 8.18
C LEU A 142 7.82 5.50 6.68
N ASP A 143 8.92 6.11 6.27
CA ASP A 143 9.34 6.17 4.87
C ASP A 143 9.78 4.78 4.39
N LEU A 144 10.52 4.03 5.23
CA LEU A 144 10.97 2.69 4.89
C LEU A 144 9.82 1.70 4.65
N VAL A 145 8.70 1.82 5.36
CA VAL A 145 7.49 1.01 5.10
C VAL A 145 7.01 1.20 3.65
N CYS A 146 7.23 2.37 3.06
CA CYS A 146 6.83 2.69 1.70
C CYS A 146 7.80 2.20 0.62
N GLU A 147 8.97 1.64 0.98
CA GLU A 147 9.98 1.13 0.05
C GLU A 147 9.61 -0.26 -0.52
N VAL A 148 8.44 -0.34 -1.13
CA VAL A 148 7.89 -1.54 -1.79
C VAL A 148 7.43 -1.21 -3.20
N LEU A 149 7.41 -2.20 -4.10
CA LEU A 149 6.91 -2.04 -5.46
C LEU A 149 5.45 -2.48 -5.61
N PHE A 150 5.03 -3.42 -4.79
CA PHE A 150 3.66 -3.93 -4.75
C PHE A 150 3.10 -3.91 -3.33
N VAL A 151 1.78 -3.78 -3.25
CA VAL A 151 1.00 -3.90 -2.02
C VAL A 151 0.11 -5.13 -2.16
N ARG A 152 0.02 -5.95 -1.12
CA ARG A 152 -0.91 -7.10 -1.12
C ARG A 152 -2.34 -6.61 -1.05
N ASP A 153 -3.21 -7.33 -1.74
CA ASP A 153 -4.65 -7.11 -1.60
C ASP A 153 -5.10 -7.38 -0.17
N ALA A 154 -5.98 -6.53 0.35
CA ALA A 154 -6.43 -6.61 1.73
C ALA A 154 -7.32 -7.82 2.03
N ASP A 155 -8.04 -8.34 1.01
CA ASP A 155 -8.98 -9.44 1.15
C ASP A 155 -8.39 -10.77 0.67
N ASN A 156 -7.43 -10.72 -0.26
CA ASN A 156 -6.79 -11.91 -0.82
C ASN A 156 -5.26 -11.75 -0.87
N PRO A 157 -4.50 -12.39 0.03
CA PRO A 157 -3.05 -12.25 0.11
C PRO A 157 -2.28 -12.78 -1.10
N GLU A 158 -2.92 -13.54 -2.00
CA GLU A 158 -2.34 -14.06 -3.25
C GLU A 158 -2.42 -13.05 -4.40
N LEU A 159 -3.02 -11.88 -4.17
CA LEU A 159 -3.19 -10.82 -5.17
C LEU A 159 -2.39 -9.57 -4.79
N PHE A 160 -1.91 -8.87 -5.81
CA PHE A 160 -0.95 -7.78 -5.66
C PHE A 160 -1.35 -6.57 -6.50
N HIS A 161 -1.24 -5.39 -5.90
CA HIS A 161 -1.44 -4.10 -6.57
C HIS A 161 -0.09 -3.42 -6.77
N PRO A 162 0.23 -2.90 -7.95
CA PRO A 162 1.37 -2.02 -8.10
C PRO A 162 1.22 -0.83 -7.14
N ARG A 163 2.28 -0.49 -6.39
CA ARG A 163 2.23 0.67 -5.51
C ARG A 163 2.21 1.95 -6.34
N VAL A 164 1.30 2.86 -6.03
CA VAL A 164 1.25 4.17 -6.69
C VAL A 164 2.59 4.91 -6.50
N SER A 165 3.11 5.49 -7.58
CA SER A 165 4.40 6.20 -7.58
C SER A 165 5.60 5.36 -7.07
N ALA A 166 5.59 4.04 -7.30
CA ALA A 166 6.68 3.13 -6.92
C ALA A 166 8.01 3.52 -7.57
N GLN A 167 7.98 4.20 -8.72
CA GLN A 167 9.15 4.69 -9.45
C GLN A 167 10.04 5.64 -8.62
N GLY A 168 9.48 6.30 -7.60
CA GLY A 168 10.21 7.14 -6.67
C GLY A 168 10.94 6.40 -5.55
N THR A 169 10.78 5.07 -5.44
CA THR A 169 11.46 4.28 -4.40
C THR A 169 12.91 3.96 -4.76
N HIS A 170 13.76 3.81 -3.76
CA HIS A 170 15.10 3.23 -3.94
C HIS A 170 14.99 1.81 -4.48
N ARG A 171 14.00 1.06 -4.03
CA ARG A 171 13.72 -0.29 -4.50
C ARG A 171 13.53 -0.36 -6.02
N PHE A 172 12.80 0.59 -6.60
CA PHE A 172 12.68 0.70 -8.06
C PHE A 172 14.00 1.10 -8.72
N GLN A 173 14.74 2.03 -8.10
CA GLN A 173 16.02 2.49 -8.66
C GLN A 173 17.08 1.37 -8.71
N ASP A 174 17.00 0.40 -7.81
CA ASP A 174 17.92 -0.76 -7.74
C ASP A 174 17.57 -1.85 -8.78
N LEU A 175 16.43 -1.78 -9.46
CA LEU A 175 16.06 -2.72 -10.51
C LEU A 175 16.96 -2.59 -11.74
N SER A 176 17.12 -3.70 -12.47
CA SER A 176 17.75 -3.66 -13.81
C SER A 176 16.95 -2.79 -14.79
N ALA A 177 17.56 -2.35 -15.87
CA ALA A 177 16.87 -1.56 -16.89
C ALA A 177 15.67 -2.32 -17.48
N THR A 178 15.81 -3.63 -17.70
CA THR A 178 14.76 -4.51 -18.22
C THR A 178 13.59 -4.62 -17.24
N ASP A 179 13.88 -4.81 -15.93
CA ASP A 179 12.84 -4.93 -14.91
C ASP A 179 12.11 -3.60 -14.70
N LYS A 180 12.82 -2.46 -14.77
CA LYS A 180 12.21 -1.12 -14.73
C LYS A 180 11.20 -0.93 -15.87
N GLU A 181 11.58 -1.33 -17.07
CA GLU A 181 10.71 -1.23 -18.23
C GLU A 181 9.47 -2.15 -18.10
N ALA A 182 9.68 -3.39 -17.68
CA ALA A 182 8.58 -4.34 -17.41
C ALA A 182 7.63 -3.82 -16.32
N PHE A 183 8.17 -3.33 -15.21
CA PHE A 183 7.38 -2.74 -14.14
C PHE A 183 6.57 -1.52 -14.62
N ASN A 184 7.18 -0.62 -15.40
CA ASN A 184 6.48 0.56 -15.91
C ASN A 184 5.31 0.19 -16.81
N ARG A 185 5.50 -0.78 -17.74
CA ARG A 185 4.40 -1.27 -18.59
C ARG A 185 3.26 -1.85 -17.76
N LEU A 186 3.56 -2.69 -16.76
CA LEU A 186 2.57 -3.27 -15.86
C LEU A 186 1.85 -2.18 -15.05
N HIS A 187 2.60 -1.24 -14.49
CA HIS A 187 2.09 -0.13 -13.70
C HIS A 187 1.16 0.77 -14.52
N ASP A 188 1.56 1.13 -15.74
CA ASP A 188 0.75 1.95 -16.64
C ASP A 188 -0.55 1.22 -17.02
N HIS A 189 -0.48 -0.07 -17.35
CA HIS A 189 -1.66 -0.89 -17.62
C HIS A 189 -2.63 -0.96 -16.43
N PHE A 190 -2.12 -0.94 -15.21
CA PHE A 190 -2.96 -1.00 -14.01
C PHE A 190 -3.67 0.32 -13.71
N PHE A 191 -2.99 1.45 -13.92
CA PHE A 191 -3.50 2.76 -13.49
C PHE A 191 -4.19 3.54 -14.62
N TYR A 192 -3.86 3.27 -15.90
CA TYR A 192 -4.34 4.01 -17.07
C TYR A 192 -4.96 3.11 -18.14
#